data_53a3d47fdbe16de9cb82fed1c0c8bd78
#
_entry.id   53a3d47fdbe16de9cb82fed1c0c8bd78
#
_cell.length_a   1.000
_cell.length_b   1.000
_cell.length_c   1.000
_cell.angle_alpha   90.00
_cell.angle_beta   90.00
_cell.angle_gamma   90.00
#
_symmetry.space_group_name_H-M   'P 1'
#
loop_
_entity.id
_entity.type
_entity.pdbx_description
1 polymer ?
#
loop_
_entity_poly.entity_id
_entity_poly.type
_entity_poly.pdbx_seq_one_letter_code
_entity_poly.pdbx_strand_id
1 'polypeptide(L)'
;MATHSHAGHMPSSGKALVISAWLTGVYFIIELAVGLWTGSIAVLSDAFHTLSAVGGVVVAIVAQRIAQRPADTQRSFGWYRAEIIGALVNGGFLLGMALLVIWMGVMRLGSPIHLPTGPMLWVAFGGLITEVVSLGLMWKSSRDDLNARGALWHIIQTFVGSLLIIVTALVIEFTGFLQIDPILGAAFGVVLLWASIGVIREAVHILMEGTPAETDLDAVIGDLRGQDGVLDVHHVHAWTLTSGKHAFSAHLRHAEPTEAAGILETAYNRLTHDHGFHMVTLQLETDCLEESHAQDMDILGRTTAGAVDKVATSARPHKNHNASAETNEAET
;
A
#
# COMPACT_ATOMS: atom_id res chain seq x y z
N MET A 1 -24.25 22.05 -31.59
CA MET A 1 -23.63 22.63 -30.38
C MET A 1 -24.61 22.46 -29.22
N ALA A 2 -24.42 21.46 -28.40
CA ALA A 2 -25.17 21.25 -27.18
C ALA A 2 -24.15 21.13 -26.05
N THR A 3 -24.01 22.19 -25.26
CA THR A 3 -23.18 22.26 -24.07
C THR A 3 -23.87 21.48 -22.96
N HIS A 4 -23.46 20.25 -22.73
CA HIS A 4 -23.78 19.53 -21.51
C HIS A 4 -22.95 20.10 -20.36
N SER A 5 -23.58 20.96 -19.56
CA SER A 5 -23.06 21.38 -18.26
C SER A 5 -23.15 20.19 -17.32
N HIS A 6 -22.05 19.52 -17.07
CA HIS A 6 -21.88 18.61 -15.94
C HIS A 6 -21.79 19.44 -14.65
N ALA A 7 -22.94 19.87 -14.14
CA ALA A 7 -23.06 20.26 -12.74
C ALA A 7 -22.77 18.98 -11.92
N GLY A 8 -21.61 18.94 -11.27
CA GLY A 8 -21.13 17.80 -10.52
C GLY A 8 -22.05 17.44 -9.35
N HIS A 9 -22.96 16.51 -9.58
CA HIS A 9 -23.56 15.77 -8.49
C HIS A 9 -22.48 14.82 -7.97
N MET A 10 -21.90 15.16 -6.79
CA MET A 10 -21.13 14.17 -6.05
C MET A 10 -21.98 12.89 -5.93
N PRO A 11 -21.44 11.72 -6.24
CA PRO A 11 -22.13 10.45 -5.98
C PRO A 11 -22.63 10.43 -4.55
N SER A 12 -23.75 9.77 -4.27
CA SER A 12 -24.32 9.66 -2.91
C SER A 12 -23.31 9.16 -1.87
N SER A 13 -22.34 8.36 -2.29
CA SER A 13 -21.18 7.92 -1.50
C SER A 13 -20.28 9.07 -1.04
N GLY A 14 -20.03 10.08 -1.88
CA GLY A 14 -19.16 11.21 -1.53
C GLY A 14 -19.75 12.09 -0.42
N LYS A 15 -21.08 12.31 -0.40
CA LYS A 15 -21.73 13.07 0.67
C LYS A 15 -21.70 12.33 2.01
N ALA A 16 -21.93 11.02 2.00
CA ALA A 16 -21.88 10.19 3.19
C ALA A 16 -20.47 10.20 3.81
N LEU A 17 -19.42 10.08 2.99
CA LEU A 17 -18.02 10.20 3.41
C LEU A 17 -17.71 11.54 4.08
N VAL A 18 -18.12 12.65 3.46
CA VAL A 18 -17.90 14.00 4.00
C VAL A 18 -18.62 14.21 5.32
N ILE A 19 -19.89 13.77 5.42
CA ILE A 19 -20.67 13.89 6.67
C ILE A 19 -20.02 13.04 7.77
N SER A 20 -19.65 11.80 7.48
CA SER A 20 -18.96 10.92 8.44
C SER A 20 -17.63 11.51 8.89
N ALA A 21 -16.82 12.04 7.98
CA ALA A 21 -15.54 12.67 8.30
C ALA A 21 -15.72 13.93 9.21
N TRP A 22 -16.73 14.74 8.97
CA TRP A 22 -17.04 15.88 9.82
C TRP A 22 -17.52 15.47 11.21
N LEU A 23 -18.41 14.49 11.29
CA LEU A 23 -18.87 13.93 12.57
C LEU A 23 -17.70 13.38 13.40
N THR A 24 -16.86 12.57 12.76
CA THR A 24 -15.66 12.00 13.39
C THR A 24 -14.68 13.08 13.81
N GLY A 25 -14.44 14.09 12.97
CA GLY A 25 -13.55 15.21 13.29
C GLY A 25 -14.00 16.06 14.47
N VAL A 26 -15.29 16.38 14.56
CA VAL A 26 -15.85 17.12 15.69
C VAL A 26 -15.80 16.25 16.96
N TYR A 27 -16.18 14.99 16.83
CA TYR A 27 -16.13 14.05 17.96
C TYR A 27 -14.72 13.88 18.49
N PHE A 28 -13.70 13.73 17.62
CA PHE A 28 -12.29 13.68 18.00
C PHE A 28 -11.87 14.84 18.91
N ILE A 29 -12.29 16.08 18.60
CA ILE A 29 -11.92 17.25 19.41
C ILE A 29 -12.51 17.12 20.83
N ILE A 30 -13.75 16.66 20.94
CA ILE A 30 -14.43 16.42 22.22
C ILE A 30 -13.72 15.32 23.00
N GLU A 31 -13.44 14.22 22.35
CA GLU A 31 -12.77 13.07 22.93
C GLU A 31 -11.37 13.40 23.44
N LEU A 32 -10.56 14.09 22.62
CA LEU A 32 -9.24 14.55 23.03
C LEU A 32 -9.31 15.49 24.24
N ALA A 33 -10.24 16.43 24.25
CA ALA A 33 -10.42 17.35 25.35
C ALA A 33 -10.81 16.61 26.65
N VAL A 34 -11.72 15.63 26.58
CA VAL A 34 -12.12 14.83 27.73
C VAL A 34 -10.98 13.90 28.15
N GLY A 35 -10.26 13.28 27.23
CA GLY A 35 -9.11 12.44 27.53
C GLY A 35 -7.99 13.20 28.26
N LEU A 36 -7.67 14.41 27.79
CA LEU A 36 -6.68 15.28 28.45
C LEU A 36 -7.16 15.78 29.82
N TRP A 37 -8.44 16.12 29.95
CA TRP A 37 -9.01 16.61 31.21
C TRP A 37 -9.12 15.50 32.26
N THR A 38 -9.60 14.32 31.88
CA THR A 38 -9.75 13.18 32.80
C THR A 38 -8.42 12.47 33.09
N GLY A 39 -7.48 12.55 32.16
CA GLY A 39 -6.23 11.78 32.18
C GLY A 39 -6.42 10.29 31.93
N SER A 40 -7.57 9.85 31.40
CA SER A 40 -7.82 8.45 31.03
C SER A 40 -6.96 8.06 29.83
N ILE A 41 -6.20 6.97 29.97
CA ILE A 41 -5.33 6.45 28.91
C ILE A 41 -6.18 5.73 27.85
N ALA A 42 -7.27 5.08 28.26
CA ALA A 42 -8.20 4.47 27.33
C ALA A 42 -8.84 5.51 26.39
N VAL A 43 -9.32 6.65 26.93
CA VAL A 43 -9.88 7.75 26.13
C VAL A 43 -8.83 8.39 25.22
N LEU A 44 -7.61 8.64 25.75
CA LEU A 44 -6.52 9.21 24.95
C LEU A 44 -6.07 8.27 23.82
N SER A 45 -6.07 6.96 24.07
CA SER A 45 -5.70 5.98 23.05
C SER A 45 -6.68 6.00 21.88
N ASP A 46 -7.98 6.07 22.15
CA ASP A 46 -9.04 6.15 21.14
C ASP A 46 -8.96 7.50 20.39
N ALA A 47 -8.80 8.62 21.12
CA ALA A 47 -8.59 9.94 20.52
C ALA A 47 -7.38 9.97 19.59
N PHE A 48 -6.26 9.34 19.94
CA PHE A 48 -5.07 9.28 19.08
C PHE A 48 -5.28 8.40 17.85
N HIS A 49 -6.06 7.33 17.96
CA HIS A 49 -6.49 6.55 16.82
C HIS A 49 -7.32 7.40 15.85
N THR A 50 -8.31 8.11 16.37
CA THR A 50 -9.17 9.01 15.57
C THR A 50 -8.36 10.17 14.95
N LEU A 51 -7.39 10.74 15.68
CA LEU A 51 -6.46 11.74 15.16
C LEU A 51 -5.67 11.22 13.96
N SER A 52 -5.15 9.99 14.04
CA SER A 52 -4.42 9.36 12.94
C SER A 52 -5.29 9.22 11.69
N ALA A 53 -6.56 8.88 11.86
CA ALA A 53 -7.48 8.77 10.73
C ALA A 53 -7.80 10.13 10.09
N VAL A 54 -8.14 11.13 10.91
CA VAL A 54 -8.41 12.50 10.42
C VAL A 54 -7.17 13.12 9.79
N GLY A 55 -6.01 12.98 10.45
CA GLY A 55 -4.72 13.42 9.94
C GLY A 55 -4.33 12.69 8.66
N GLY A 56 -4.57 11.39 8.61
CA GLY A 56 -4.35 10.55 7.43
C GLY A 56 -5.15 11.01 6.21
N VAL A 57 -6.40 11.41 6.38
CA VAL A 57 -7.22 11.99 5.30
C VAL A 57 -6.61 13.29 4.77
N VAL A 58 -6.15 14.18 5.66
CA VAL A 58 -5.49 15.42 5.25
C VAL A 58 -4.20 15.14 4.48
N VAL A 59 -3.36 14.24 5.00
CA VAL A 59 -2.13 13.82 4.34
C VAL A 59 -2.42 13.19 2.98
N ALA A 60 -3.44 12.32 2.89
CA ALA A 60 -3.86 11.68 1.65
C ALA A 60 -4.31 12.71 0.60
N ILE A 61 -5.11 13.72 0.98
CA ILE A 61 -5.55 14.78 0.07
C ILE A 61 -4.36 15.59 -0.46
N VAL A 62 -3.41 15.94 0.40
CA VAL A 62 -2.20 16.67 0.00
C VAL A 62 -1.33 15.79 -0.92
N ALA A 63 -1.10 14.55 -0.55
CA ALA A 63 -0.32 13.59 -1.32
C ALA A 63 -0.94 13.33 -2.70
N GLN A 64 -2.27 13.16 -2.76
CA GLN A 64 -3.01 12.98 -4.01
C GLN A 64 -2.89 14.20 -4.93
N ARG A 65 -2.99 15.43 -4.39
CA ARG A 65 -2.76 16.66 -5.19
C ARG A 65 -1.34 16.74 -5.74
N ILE A 66 -0.35 16.28 -4.99
CA ILE A 66 1.04 16.22 -5.45
C ILE A 66 1.18 15.13 -6.52
N ALA A 67 0.58 13.95 -6.32
CA ALA A 67 0.63 12.83 -7.25
C ALA A 67 0.01 13.14 -8.63
N GLN A 68 -0.92 14.08 -8.70
CA GLN A 68 -1.54 14.53 -9.97
C GLN A 68 -0.64 15.44 -10.80
N ARG A 69 0.53 15.85 -10.31
CA ARG A 69 1.46 16.64 -11.11
C ARG A 69 2.01 15.79 -12.26
N PRO A 70 2.10 16.37 -13.48
CA PRO A 70 2.59 15.64 -14.63
C PRO A 70 4.06 15.19 -14.46
N ALA A 71 4.43 14.18 -15.22
CA ALA A 71 5.81 13.77 -15.37
C ALA A 71 6.67 14.91 -15.98
N ASP A 72 7.92 14.98 -15.58
CA ASP A 72 8.92 15.89 -16.07
C ASP A 72 10.25 15.15 -16.33
N THR A 73 11.27 15.86 -16.83
CA THR A 73 12.58 15.28 -17.14
C THR A 73 13.35 14.77 -15.92
N GLN A 74 13.00 15.24 -14.71
CA GLN A 74 13.60 14.77 -13.44
C GLN A 74 12.82 13.62 -12.85
N ARG A 75 11.52 13.49 -13.18
CA ARG A 75 10.58 12.47 -12.67
C ARG A 75 9.76 11.91 -13.82
N SER A 76 10.36 10.98 -14.57
CA SER A 76 9.74 10.39 -15.75
C SER A 76 8.44 9.64 -15.45
N PHE A 77 8.29 9.07 -14.26
CA PHE A 77 7.03 8.48 -13.78
C PHE A 77 6.09 9.50 -13.09
N GLY A 78 6.46 10.79 -13.05
CA GLY A 78 5.69 11.80 -12.33
C GLY A 78 5.83 11.69 -10.81
N TRP A 79 4.78 12.09 -10.10
CA TRP A 79 4.75 12.18 -8.64
C TRP A 79 3.88 11.10 -7.98
N TYR A 80 3.57 10.01 -8.65
CA TYR A 80 2.66 8.97 -8.14
C TYR A 80 3.05 8.46 -6.75
N ARG A 81 4.34 8.25 -6.48
CA ARG A 81 4.83 7.78 -5.18
C ARG A 81 4.60 8.74 -4.02
N ALA A 82 4.15 9.98 -4.28
CA ALA A 82 3.78 10.91 -3.21
C ALA A 82 2.64 10.36 -2.34
N GLU A 83 1.70 9.59 -2.90
CA GLU A 83 0.64 8.91 -2.14
C GLU A 83 1.23 7.89 -1.16
N ILE A 84 2.20 7.10 -1.60
CA ILE A 84 2.85 6.08 -0.78
C ILE A 84 3.69 6.71 0.34
N ILE A 85 4.38 7.82 0.04
CA ILE A 85 5.10 8.61 1.05
C ILE A 85 4.12 9.19 2.06
N GLY A 86 2.95 9.66 1.61
CA GLY A 86 1.88 10.13 2.49
C GLY A 86 1.40 9.02 3.44
N ALA A 87 1.16 7.81 2.92
CA ALA A 87 0.79 6.65 3.73
C ALA A 87 1.89 6.28 4.74
N LEU A 88 3.16 6.34 4.34
CA LEU A 88 4.31 6.08 5.21
C LEU A 88 4.39 7.10 6.36
N VAL A 89 4.20 8.39 6.06
CA VAL A 89 4.18 9.46 7.07
C VAL A 89 3.04 9.26 8.06
N ASN A 90 1.83 8.92 7.58
CA ASN A 90 0.68 8.63 8.45
C ASN A 90 0.93 7.38 9.31
N GLY A 91 1.48 6.31 8.74
CA GLY A 91 1.86 5.10 9.47
C GLY A 91 2.92 5.39 10.55
N GLY A 92 3.92 6.23 10.26
CA GLY A 92 4.91 6.69 11.22
C GLY A 92 4.32 7.53 12.36
N PHE A 93 3.36 8.40 12.05
CA PHE A 93 2.62 9.15 13.05
C PHE A 93 1.81 8.24 13.97
N LEU A 94 1.06 7.28 13.41
CA LEU A 94 0.30 6.28 14.18
C LEU A 94 1.23 5.43 15.07
N LEU A 95 2.40 5.03 14.55
CA LEU A 95 3.42 4.31 15.31
C LEU A 95 3.88 5.12 16.53
N GLY A 96 4.19 6.40 16.35
CA GLY A 96 4.60 7.29 17.44
C GLY A 96 3.52 7.41 18.51
N MET A 97 2.24 7.57 18.11
CA MET A 97 1.11 7.65 19.03
C MET A 97 0.90 6.34 19.78
N ALA A 98 1.00 5.20 19.11
CA ALA A 98 0.89 3.88 19.74
C ALA A 98 1.95 3.66 20.81
N LEU A 99 3.21 3.98 20.51
CA LEU A 99 4.32 3.90 21.47
C LEU A 99 4.11 4.84 22.66
N LEU A 100 3.64 6.07 22.42
CA LEU A 100 3.33 7.04 23.47
C LEU A 100 2.23 6.50 24.41
N VAL A 101 1.14 5.96 23.88
CA VAL A 101 0.04 5.40 24.65
C VAL A 101 0.51 4.21 25.49
N ILE A 102 1.27 3.28 24.90
CA ILE A 102 1.83 2.13 25.61
C ILE A 102 2.73 2.61 26.75
N TRP A 103 3.61 3.56 26.48
CA TRP A 103 4.51 4.13 27.48
C TRP A 103 3.73 4.79 28.63
N MET A 104 2.74 5.65 28.32
CA MET A 104 1.86 6.24 29.34
C MET A 104 1.12 5.19 30.15
N GLY A 105 0.59 4.14 29.49
CA GLY A 105 -0.09 3.04 30.16
C GLY A 105 0.81 2.31 31.15
N VAL A 106 2.01 1.92 30.73
CA VAL A 106 2.99 1.24 31.59
C VAL A 106 3.38 2.11 32.79
N MET A 107 3.67 3.40 32.56
CA MET A 107 4.01 4.32 33.64
C MET A 107 2.86 4.51 34.64
N ARG A 108 1.60 4.51 34.18
CA ARG A 108 0.41 4.69 35.01
C ARG A 108 0.05 3.46 35.84
N LEU A 109 0.48 2.23 35.45
CA LEU A 109 0.22 1.00 36.22
C LEU A 109 0.74 1.07 37.65
N GLY A 110 1.90 1.70 37.85
CA GLY A 110 2.50 1.85 39.19
C GLY A 110 1.87 2.95 40.06
N SER A 111 1.16 3.89 39.44
CA SER A 111 0.56 5.04 40.13
C SER A 111 -0.79 5.38 39.52
N PRO A 112 -1.82 4.54 39.74
CA PRO A 112 -3.15 4.78 39.18
C PRO A 112 -3.77 6.05 39.82
N ILE A 113 -4.55 6.78 39.02
CA ILE A 113 -5.28 7.97 39.47
C ILE A 113 -6.76 7.71 39.51
N HIS A 114 -7.49 8.45 40.37
CA HIS A 114 -8.92 8.46 40.31
C HIS A 114 -9.44 9.12 39.04
N LEU A 115 -10.23 8.40 38.28
CA LEU A 115 -10.79 8.84 37.02
C LEU A 115 -12.26 9.22 37.21
N PRO A 116 -12.69 10.37 36.65
CA PRO A 116 -14.12 10.71 36.64
C PRO A 116 -14.86 9.87 35.60
N THR A 117 -15.48 8.80 36.03
CA THR A 117 -16.19 7.82 35.18
C THR A 117 -17.36 8.42 34.39
N GLY A 118 -18.04 9.41 34.98
CA GLY A 118 -19.17 10.10 34.31
C GLY A 118 -18.79 10.74 32.99
N PRO A 119 -17.78 11.64 32.90
CA PRO A 119 -17.31 12.20 31.66
C PRO A 119 -16.81 11.16 30.64
N MET A 120 -16.16 10.08 31.12
CA MET A 120 -15.72 8.98 30.26
C MET A 120 -16.91 8.26 29.59
N LEU A 121 -17.96 7.97 30.35
CA LEU A 121 -19.19 7.37 29.84
C LEU A 121 -19.90 8.28 28.84
N TRP A 122 -20.00 9.58 29.12
CA TRP A 122 -20.65 10.52 28.20
C TRP A 122 -19.91 10.63 26.88
N VAL A 123 -18.57 10.71 26.90
CA VAL A 123 -17.80 10.75 25.65
C VAL A 123 -17.91 9.43 24.90
N ALA A 124 -17.79 8.30 25.55
CA ALA A 124 -17.91 7.00 24.89
C ALA A 124 -19.30 6.77 24.28
N PHE A 125 -20.37 7.22 24.97
CA PHE A 125 -21.73 7.15 24.45
C PHE A 125 -21.93 8.07 23.22
N GLY A 126 -21.33 9.27 23.26
CA GLY A 126 -21.29 10.18 22.10
C GLY A 126 -20.57 9.56 20.92
N GLY A 127 -19.47 8.84 21.16
CA GLY A 127 -18.73 8.05 20.16
C GLY A 127 -19.60 6.99 19.52
N LEU A 128 -20.20 6.12 20.34
CA LEU A 128 -21.09 5.07 19.83
C LEU A 128 -22.22 5.63 18.94
N ILE A 129 -22.84 6.75 19.33
CA ILE A 129 -23.86 7.39 18.49
C ILE A 129 -23.27 7.83 17.15
N THR A 130 -22.11 8.51 17.17
CA THR A 130 -21.40 8.97 15.97
C THR A 130 -21.04 7.81 15.06
N GLU A 131 -20.55 6.72 15.61
CA GLU A 131 -20.13 5.52 14.89
C GLU A 131 -21.32 4.76 14.30
N VAL A 132 -22.41 4.60 15.05
CA VAL A 132 -23.64 3.96 14.56
C VAL A 132 -24.25 4.76 13.43
N VAL A 133 -24.28 6.09 13.55
CA VAL A 133 -24.75 6.98 12.46
C VAL A 133 -23.85 6.86 11.25
N SER A 134 -22.52 6.93 11.43
CA SER A 134 -21.54 6.81 10.35
C SER A 134 -21.60 5.44 9.69
N LEU A 135 -21.72 4.36 10.48
CA LEU A 135 -21.91 3.00 10.00
C LEU A 135 -23.17 2.88 9.13
N GLY A 136 -24.29 3.42 9.60
CA GLY A 136 -25.55 3.44 8.82
C GLY A 136 -25.44 4.20 7.51
N LEU A 137 -24.75 5.35 7.50
CA LEU A 137 -24.52 6.14 6.29
C LEU A 137 -23.61 5.42 5.27
N MET A 138 -22.58 4.71 5.77
CA MET A 138 -21.56 4.08 4.94
C MET A 138 -21.92 2.65 4.51
N TRP A 139 -22.80 1.95 5.24
CA TRP A 139 -23.12 0.53 5.01
C TRP A 139 -23.54 0.22 3.58
N LYS A 140 -24.36 1.07 2.99
CA LYS A 140 -24.84 0.89 1.62
C LYS A 140 -23.78 1.24 0.57
N SER A 141 -22.98 2.28 0.83
CA SER A 141 -21.91 2.73 -0.07
C SER A 141 -20.69 1.82 -0.09
N SER A 142 -20.43 1.08 1.00
CA SER A 142 -19.25 0.22 1.13
C SER A 142 -19.29 -1.06 0.28
N ARG A 143 -20.45 -1.39 -0.31
CA ARG A 143 -20.59 -2.57 -1.18
C ARG A 143 -19.96 -2.37 -2.56
N ASP A 144 -19.97 -1.13 -3.04
CA ASP A 144 -19.62 -0.80 -4.42
C ASP A 144 -18.36 0.10 -4.53
N ASP A 145 -17.78 0.52 -3.39
CA ASP A 145 -16.67 1.48 -3.35
C ASP A 145 -15.61 1.04 -2.33
N LEU A 146 -14.38 0.82 -2.79
CA LEU A 146 -13.22 0.41 -1.97
C LEU A 146 -12.85 1.46 -0.91
N ASN A 147 -12.96 2.76 -1.24
CA ASN A 147 -12.70 3.82 -0.27
C ASN A 147 -13.72 3.80 0.86
N ALA A 148 -15.01 3.55 0.52
CA ALA A 148 -16.07 3.38 1.49
C ALA A 148 -15.86 2.15 2.38
N ARG A 149 -15.28 1.05 1.87
CA ARG A 149 -14.89 -0.12 2.67
C ARG A 149 -13.78 0.21 3.67
N GLY A 150 -12.76 0.96 3.25
CA GLY A 150 -11.70 1.42 4.16
C GLY A 150 -12.24 2.28 5.30
N ALA A 151 -13.11 3.26 4.98
CA ALA A 151 -13.78 4.08 5.98
C ALA A 151 -14.68 3.27 6.92
N LEU A 152 -15.38 2.24 6.41
CA LEU A 152 -16.19 1.33 7.23
C LEU A 152 -15.34 0.57 8.25
N TRP A 153 -14.20 0.02 7.83
CA TRP A 153 -13.26 -0.65 8.73
C TRP A 153 -12.76 0.28 9.83
N HIS A 154 -12.46 1.52 9.49
CA HIS A 154 -12.07 2.51 10.48
C HIS A 154 -13.18 2.79 11.50
N ILE A 155 -14.45 2.95 11.06
CA ILE A 155 -15.60 3.13 11.96
C ILE A 155 -15.78 1.92 12.90
N ILE A 156 -15.53 0.70 12.41
CA ILE A 156 -15.57 -0.50 13.27
C ILE A 156 -14.47 -0.48 14.35
N GLN A 157 -13.29 -0.01 14.01
CA GLN A 157 -12.18 0.10 14.96
C GLN A 157 -12.44 1.14 16.04
N THR A 158 -12.97 2.33 15.69
CA THR A 158 -13.38 3.35 16.67
C THR A 158 -14.53 2.87 17.54
N PHE A 159 -15.49 2.12 16.99
CA PHE A 159 -16.55 1.48 17.75
C PHE A 159 -16.02 0.55 18.84
N VAL A 160 -14.99 -0.25 18.54
CA VAL A 160 -14.31 -1.09 19.54
C VAL A 160 -13.63 -0.23 20.61
N GLY A 161 -13.00 0.89 20.22
CA GLY A 161 -12.40 1.85 21.16
C GLY A 161 -13.42 2.42 22.14
N SER A 162 -14.54 2.93 21.64
CA SER A 162 -15.64 3.43 22.47
C SER A 162 -16.19 2.37 23.44
N LEU A 163 -16.32 1.11 22.99
CA LEU A 163 -16.71 0.00 23.88
C LEU A 163 -15.67 -0.25 24.98
N LEU A 164 -14.38 -0.18 24.67
CA LEU A 164 -13.31 -0.34 25.66
C LEU A 164 -13.38 0.78 26.72
N ILE A 165 -13.67 2.02 26.33
CA ILE A 165 -13.85 3.13 27.27
C ILE A 165 -15.04 2.88 28.20
N ILE A 166 -16.18 2.40 27.67
CA ILE A 166 -17.35 2.05 28.48
C ILE A 166 -16.99 0.96 29.49
N VAL A 167 -16.37 -0.12 29.03
CA VAL A 167 -15.92 -1.22 29.90
C VAL A 167 -15.00 -0.70 31.00
N THR A 168 -14.03 0.14 30.65
CA THR A 168 -13.11 0.77 31.60
C THR A 168 -13.85 1.56 32.65
N ALA A 169 -14.77 2.45 32.26
CA ALA A 169 -15.50 3.30 33.15
C ALA A 169 -16.43 2.49 34.08
N LEU A 170 -17.13 1.47 33.56
CA LEU A 170 -18.00 0.60 34.37
C LEU A 170 -17.20 -0.25 35.36
N VAL A 171 -16.08 -0.82 34.95
CA VAL A 171 -15.23 -1.59 35.89
C VAL A 171 -14.72 -0.69 37.01
N ILE A 172 -14.25 0.53 36.69
CA ILE A 172 -13.83 1.48 37.75
C ILE A 172 -14.98 1.82 38.68
N GLU A 173 -16.15 2.15 38.13
CA GLU A 173 -17.33 2.54 38.92
C GLU A 173 -17.80 1.44 39.89
N PHE A 174 -17.86 0.17 39.41
CA PHE A 174 -18.41 -0.92 40.23
C PHE A 174 -17.37 -1.62 41.11
N THR A 175 -16.09 -1.61 40.73
CA THR A 175 -15.04 -2.38 41.43
C THR A 175 -13.98 -1.52 42.09
N GLY A 176 -13.85 -0.25 41.69
CA GLY A 176 -12.74 0.60 42.12
C GLY A 176 -11.38 0.19 41.53
N PHE A 177 -11.33 -0.73 40.56
CA PHE A 177 -10.09 -1.22 39.95
C PHE A 177 -9.56 -0.22 38.93
N LEU A 178 -8.77 0.77 39.42
CA LEU A 178 -8.27 1.87 38.60
C LEU A 178 -7.25 1.45 37.54
N GLN A 179 -6.55 0.33 37.76
CA GLN A 179 -5.53 -0.18 36.81
C GLN A 179 -6.12 -0.64 35.47
N ILE A 180 -7.46 -0.85 35.39
CA ILE A 180 -8.13 -1.27 34.16
C ILE A 180 -7.93 -0.24 33.02
N ASP A 181 -7.92 1.07 33.34
CA ASP A 181 -7.72 2.13 32.36
C ASP A 181 -6.35 2.04 31.65
N PRO A 182 -5.20 2.05 32.36
CA PRO A 182 -3.92 1.90 31.71
C PRO A 182 -3.73 0.52 31.06
N ILE A 183 -4.34 -0.55 31.56
CA ILE A 183 -4.29 -1.89 30.95
C ILE A 183 -5.00 -1.88 29.60
N LEU A 184 -6.25 -1.45 29.54
CA LEU A 184 -7.02 -1.46 28.29
C LEU A 184 -6.53 -0.41 27.30
N GLY A 185 -6.11 0.77 27.78
CA GLY A 185 -5.49 1.79 26.93
C GLY A 185 -4.19 1.30 26.30
N ALA A 186 -3.30 0.68 27.09
CA ALA A 186 -2.06 0.10 26.54
C ALA A 186 -2.33 -1.09 25.62
N ALA A 187 -3.30 -1.94 25.94
CA ALA A 187 -3.71 -3.04 25.07
C ALA A 187 -4.22 -2.53 23.71
N PHE A 188 -5.03 -1.48 23.71
CA PHE A 188 -5.44 -0.83 22.46
C PHE A 188 -4.24 -0.19 21.73
N GLY A 189 -3.31 0.41 22.48
CA GLY A 189 -2.05 0.89 21.93
C GLY A 189 -1.24 -0.20 21.21
N VAL A 190 -1.23 -1.45 21.70
CA VAL A 190 -0.59 -2.59 21.02
C VAL A 190 -1.31 -2.92 19.70
N VAL A 191 -2.63 -2.83 19.66
CA VAL A 191 -3.40 -2.99 18.39
C VAL A 191 -3.02 -1.91 17.39
N LEU A 192 -2.90 -0.65 17.83
CA LEU A 192 -2.46 0.46 16.98
C LEU A 192 -1.02 0.27 16.47
N LEU A 193 -0.14 -0.24 17.34
CA LEU A 193 1.24 -0.58 16.98
C LEU A 193 1.28 -1.62 15.85
N TRP A 194 0.50 -2.69 15.98
CA TRP A 194 0.40 -3.72 14.95
C TRP A 194 -0.14 -3.16 13.63
N ALA A 195 -1.20 -2.36 13.67
CA ALA A 195 -1.78 -1.71 12.50
C ALA A 195 -0.79 -0.76 11.81
N SER A 196 -0.06 0.06 12.58
CA SER A 196 0.94 0.99 12.05
C SER A 196 2.10 0.28 11.34
N ILE A 197 2.59 -0.84 11.91
CA ILE A 197 3.62 -1.67 11.27
C ILE A 197 3.11 -2.25 9.95
N GLY A 198 1.85 -2.63 9.87
CA GLY A 198 1.22 -3.10 8.62
C GLY A 198 1.29 -2.04 7.52
N VAL A 199 0.83 -0.82 7.81
CA VAL A 199 0.85 0.30 6.86
C VAL A 199 2.29 0.65 6.44
N ILE A 200 3.22 0.71 7.39
CA ILE A 200 4.63 1.01 7.10
C ILE A 200 5.25 -0.06 6.21
N ARG A 201 5.01 -1.35 6.51
CA ARG A 201 5.55 -2.46 5.71
C ARG A 201 5.03 -2.41 4.27
N GLU A 202 3.75 -2.17 4.07
CA GLU A 202 3.15 -2.05 2.75
C GLU A 202 3.73 -0.86 1.98
N ALA A 203 3.80 0.32 2.61
CA ALA A 203 4.38 1.50 1.98
C ALA A 203 5.86 1.28 1.61
N VAL A 204 6.66 0.67 2.51
CA VAL A 204 8.07 0.35 2.24
C VAL A 204 8.18 -0.70 1.12
N HIS A 205 7.34 -1.74 1.11
CA HIS A 205 7.32 -2.74 0.04
C HIS A 205 7.11 -2.11 -1.33
N ILE A 206 6.15 -1.17 -1.45
CA ILE A 206 5.90 -0.44 -2.70
C ILE A 206 7.08 0.49 -3.07
N LEU A 207 7.68 1.18 -2.10
CA LEU A 207 8.83 2.06 -2.34
C LEU A 207 10.08 1.28 -2.75
N MET A 208 10.22 0.05 -2.27
CA MET A 208 11.29 -0.90 -2.62
C MET A 208 10.99 -1.67 -3.92
N GLU A 209 9.98 -1.23 -4.69
CA GLU A 209 9.60 -1.84 -5.98
C GLU A 209 9.17 -3.30 -5.87
N GLY A 210 8.58 -3.67 -4.72
CA GLY A 210 8.06 -5.01 -4.49
C GLY A 210 6.94 -5.37 -5.46
N THR A 211 6.84 -6.67 -5.75
CA THR A 211 5.76 -7.23 -6.59
C THR A 211 4.40 -6.89 -5.98
N PRO A 212 3.40 -6.44 -6.78
CA PRO A 212 2.07 -6.15 -6.26
C PRO A 212 1.47 -7.36 -5.54
N ALA A 213 0.93 -7.15 -4.34
CA ALA A 213 0.47 -8.25 -3.47
C ALA A 213 -0.68 -9.08 -4.10
N GLU A 214 -1.43 -8.48 -5.02
CA GLU A 214 -2.56 -9.12 -5.71
C GLU A 214 -2.11 -9.88 -6.97
N THR A 215 -0.83 -9.78 -7.36
CA THR A 215 -0.30 -10.38 -8.59
C THR A 215 0.36 -11.73 -8.30
N ASP A 216 -0.18 -12.78 -8.88
CA ASP A 216 0.51 -14.07 -8.99
C ASP A 216 1.50 -14.01 -10.16
N LEU A 217 2.75 -13.67 -9.86
CA LEU A 217 3.78 -13.46 -10.88
C LEU A 217 4.13 -14.77 -11.61
N ASP A 218 4.04 -15.92 -10.92
CA ASP A 218 4.28 -17.23 -11.54
C ASP A 218 3.20 -17.55 -12.59
N ALA A 219 1.93 -17.22 -12.30
CA ALA A 219 0.84 -17.35 -13.25
C ALA A 219 1.03 -16.43 -14.48
N VAL A 220 1.45 -15.17 -14.27
CA VAL A 220 1.75 -14.23 -15.36
C VAL A 220 2.87 -14.75 -16.26
N ILE A 221 3.96 -15.26 -15.68
CA ILE A 221 5.08 -15.84 -16.41
C ILE A 221 4.65 -17.08 -17.18
N GLY A 222 3.83 -17.95 -16.54
CA GLY A 222 3.27 -19.14 -17.16
C GLY A 222 2.42 -18.83 -18.39
N ASP A 223 1.59 -17.80 -18.29
CA ASP A 223 0.73 -17.32 -19.39
C ASP A 223 1.54 -16.78 -20.58
N LEU A 224 2.60 -16.01 -20.31
CA LEU A 224 3.49 -15.51 -21.36
C LEU A 224 4.28 -16.64 -22.03
N ARG A 225 4.78 -17.63 -21.25
CA ARG A 225 5.48 -18.80 -21.78
C ARG A 225 4.57 -19.72 -22.58
N GLY A 226 3.28 -19.77 -22.25
CA GLY A 226 2.27 -20.55 -22.98
C GLY A 226 1.80 -19.87 -24.27
N GLN A 227 2.30 -18.69 -24.62
CA GLN A 227 1.90 -18.00 -25.83
C GLN A 227 2.64 -18.56 -27.05
N ASP A 228 1.90 -18.81 -28.14
CA ASP A 228 2.47 -19.28 -29.40
C ASP A 228 3.56 -18.33 -29.90
N GLY A 229 4.71 -18.88 -30.31
CA GLY A 229 5.87 -18.15 -30.80
C GLY A 229 6.83 -17.66 -29.70
N VAL A 230 6.47 -17.71 -28.42
CA VAL A 230 7.36 -17.40 -27.29
C VAL A 230 8.18 -18.64 -26.93
N LEU A 231 9.49 -18.53 -26.97
CA LEU A 231 10.43 -19.59 -26.62
C LEU A 231 10.88 -19.52 -25.16
N ASP A 232 11.00 -18.31 -24.63
CA ASP A 232 11.44 -18.07 -23.27
C ASP A 232 10.99 -16.70 -22.76
N VAL A 233 10.86 -16.57 -21.42
CA VAL A 233 10.53 -15.34 -20.72
C VAL A 233 11.55 -15.15 -19.61
N HIS A 234 12.25 -14.04 -19.59
CA HIS A 234 13.29 -13.72 -18.60
C HIS A 234 13.34 -12.21 -18.30
N HIS A 235 14.17 -11.79 -17.35
CA HIS A 235 14.24 -10.41 -16.85
C HIS A 235 12.86 -9.83 -16.48
N VAL A 236 12.09 -10.62 -15.75
CA VAL A 236 10.72 -10.25 -15.36
C VAL A 236 10.75 -9.38 -14.12
N HIS A 237 10.14 -8.20 -14.21
CA HIS A 237 9.92 -7.29 -13.10
C HIS A 237 8.48 -6.81 -13.08
N ALA A 238 7.88 -6.81 -11.89
CA ALA A 238 6.56 -6.26 -11.64
C ALA A 238 6.59 -5.43 -10.36
N TRP A 239 6.10 -4.19 -10.44
CA TRP A 239 6.12 -3.29 -9.28
C TRP A 239 4.91 -2.37 -9.28
N THR A 240 4.63 -1.78 -8.13
CA THR A 240 3.55 -0.80 -7.94
C THR A 240 4.10 0.63 -8.04
N LEU A 241 3.47 1.47 -8.85
CA LEU A 241 3.75 2.91 -8.91
C LEU A 241 2.96 3.69 -7.86
N THR A 242 1.66 3.42 -7.77
CA THR A 242 0.71 3.91 -6.77
C THR A 242 -0.51 2.98 -6.73
N SER A 243 -1.46 3.23 -5.85
CA SER A 243 -2.67 2.40 -5.69
C SER A 243 -3.38 2.15 -7.03
N GLY A 244 -3.52 0.88 -7.39
CA GLY A 244 -4.16 0.43 -8.63
C GLY A 244 -3.37 0.70 -9.91
N LYS A 245 -2.09 1.13 -9.84
CA LYS A 245 -1.23 1.31 -11.01
C LYS A 245 0.02 0.46 -10.88
N HIS A 246 0.01 -0.67 -11.53
CA HIS A 246 1.11 -1.62 -11.56
C HIS A 246 1.86 -1.53 -12.89
N ALA A 247 3.16 -1.70 -12.83
CA ALA A 247 4.04 -1.74 -13.98
C ALA A 247 4.64 -3.13 -14.14
N PHE A 248 4.91 -3.51 -15.36
CA PHE A 248 5.51 -4.79 -15.73
C PHE A 248 6.57 -4.59 -16.79
N SER A 249 7.69 -5.28 -16.67
CA SER A 249 8.67 -5.41 -17.74
C SER A 249 9.19 -6.84 -17.84
N ALA A 250 9.45 -7.29 -19.06
CA ALA A 250 10.03 -8.60 -19.34
C ALA A 250 10.72 -8.64 -20.69
N HIS A 251 11.62 -9.61 -20.86
CA HIS A 251 12.18 -10.00 -22.14
C HIS A 251 11.49 -11.27 -22.63
N LEU A 252 11.05 -11.25 -23.89
CA LEU A 252 10.42 -12.37 -24.58
C LEU A 252 11.30 -12.82 -25.73
N ARG A 253 11.83 -14.04 -25.67
CA ARG A 253 12.59 -14.64 -26.75
C ARG A 253 11.64 -15.37 -27.71
N HIS A 254 11.80 -15.14 -29.00
CA HIS A 254 11.01 -15.75 -30.08
C HIS A 254 11.89 -16.26 -31.22
N ALA A 255 11.38 -17.17 -32.04
CA ALA A 255 12.17 -17.83 -33.08
C ALA A 255 12.27 -17.00 -34.37
N GLU A 256 11.13 -16.45 -34.81
CA GLU A 256 11.01 -15.83 -36.15
C GLU A 256 10.71 -14.33 -36.05
N PRO A 257 11.58 -13.46 -36.61
CA PRO A 257 11.38 -12.01 -36.56
C PRO A 257 10.06 -11.53 -37.18
N THR A 258 9.48 -12.28 -38.09
CA THR A 258 8.24 -11.92 -38.79
C THR A 258 7.00 -12.04 -37.88
N GLU A 259 7.07 -12.76 -36.77
CA GLU A 259 5.98 -12.94 -35.80
C GLU A 259 6.02 -11.95 -34.65
N ALA A 260 7.11 -11.19 -34.50
CA ALA A 260 7.35 -10.32 -33.35
C ALA A 260 6.19 -9.35 -33.05
N ALA A 261 5.58 -8.73 -34.06
CA ALA A 261 4.47 -7.79 -33.87
C ALA A 261 3.23 -8.47 -33.28
N GLY A 262 2.88 -9.68 -33.74
CA GLY A 262 1.74 -10.43 -33.21
C GLY A 262 1.97 -10.94 -31.78
N ILE A 263 3.19 -11.39 -31.51
CA ILE A 263 3.60 -11.81 -30.16
C ILE A 263 3.49 -10.62 -29.18
N LEU A 264 4.01 -9.45 -29.57
CA LEU A 264 3.95 -8.23 -28.76
C LEU A 264 2.52 -7.81 -28.44
N GLU A 265 1.67 -7.75 -29.49
CA GLU A 265 0.27 -7.32 -29.33
C GLU A 265 -0.50 -8.28 -28.39
N THR A 266 -0.33 -9.58 -28.59
CA THR A 266 -1.00 -10.60 -27.75
C THR A 266 -0.51 -10.54 -26.31
N ALA A 267 0.81 -10.48 -26.07
CA ALA A 267 1.38 -10.38 -24.74
C ALA A 267 0.96 -9.08 -24.04
N TYR A 268 0.98 -7.95 -24.76
CA TYR A 268 0.55 -6.66 -24.22
C TYR A 268 -0.92 -6.69 -23.81
N ASN A 269 -1.82 -7.26 -24.63
CA ASN A 269 -3.24 -7.35 -24.33
C ASN A 269 -3.51 -8.25 -23.12
N ARG A 270 -2.84 -9.38 -22.98
CA ARG A 270 -2.95 -10.26 -21.81
C ARG A 270 -2.50 -9.52 -20.54
N LEU A 271 -1.35 -8.91 -20.57
CA LEU A 271 -0.82 -8.19 -19.40
C LEU A 271 -1.71 -7.01 -18.97
N THR A 272 -2.29 -6.28 -19.92
CA THR A 272 -3.13 -5.13 -19.61
C THR A 272 -4.57 -5.48 -19.24
N HIS A 273 -5.19 -6.45 -19.94
CA HIS A 273 -6.61 -6.78 -19.74
C HIS A 273 -6.83 -7.93 -18.76
N ASP A 274 -6.01 -8.99 -18.82
CA ASP A 274 -6.23 -10.17 -17.99
C ASP A 274 -5.51 -10.04 -16.64
N HIS A 275 -4.30 -9.45 -16.64
CA HIS A 275 -3.49 -9.26 -15.43
C HIS A 275 -3.53 -7.84 -14.87
N GLY A 276 -4.18 -6.88 -15.53
CA GLY A 276 -4.44 -5.53 -15.01
C GLY A 276 -3.23 -4.61 -14.88
N PHE A 277 -2.12 -4.87 -15.58
CA PHE A 277 -0.98 -3.97 -15.57
C PHE A 277 -1.28 -2.68 -16.31
N HIS A 278 -1.00 -1.55 -15.64
CA HIS A 278 -1.23 -0.20 -16.18
C HIS A 278 -0.14 0.23 -17.17
N MET A 279 1.09 -0.19 -16.95
CA MET A 279 2.23 0.08 -17.80
C MET A 279 2.97 -1.22 -18.09
N VAL A 280 3.19 -1.50 -19.37
CA VAL A 280 3.85 -2.73 -19.84
C VAL A 280 4.98 -2.34 -20.76
N THR A 281 6.17 -2.88 -20.51
CA THR A 281 7.34 -2.77 -21.39
C THR A 281 7.83 -4.18 -21.69
N LEU A 282 7.85 -4.55 -22.97
CA LEU A 282 8.31 -5.84 -23.42
C LEU A 282 9.46 -5.65 -24.43
N GLN A 283 10.55 -6.34 -24.19
CA GLN A 283 11.65 -6.46 -25.13
C GLN A 283 11.53 -7.80 -25.85
N LEU A 284 11.47 -7.77 -27.17
CA LEU A 284 11.43 -8.95 -28.01
C LEU A 284 12.83 -9.26 -28.52
N GLU A 285 13.26 -10.52 -28.38
CA GLU A 285 14.61 -10.97 -28.70
C GLU A 285 14.58 -12.27 -29.52
N THR A 286 15.44 -12.37 -30.51
CA THR A 286 15.73 -13.65 -31.20
C THR A 286 16.90 -14.38 -30.53
N ASP A 287 17.88 -13.62 -30.05
CA ASP A 287 19.02 -14.10 -29.28
C ASP A 287 19.05 -13.32 -27.96
N CYS A 288 19.27 -14.00 -26.83
CA CYS A 288 19.44 -13.32 -25.56
C CYS A 288 20.62 -12.34 -25.64
N LEU A 289 20.30 -11.06 -25.48
CA LEU A 289 21.31 -10.06 -25.21
C LEU A 289 21.71 -10.23 -23.75
N GLU A 290 22.74 -11.04 -23.49
CA GLU A 290 23.21 -11.27 -22.11
C GLU A 290 23.73 -9.97 -21.53
N GLU A 291 22.91 -9.34 -20.70
CA GLU A 291 23.36 -8.31 -19.78
C GLU A 291 24.01 -8.99 -18.58
N SER A 292 25.29 -9.36 -18.71
CA SER A 292 26.07 -10.03 -17.66
C SER A 292 26.09 -9.24 -16.34
N HIS A 293 25.74 -7.97 -16.36
CA HIS A 293 25.69 -7.07 -15.20
C HIS A 293 24.35 -7.05 -14.47
N ALA A 294 23.28 -7.60 -15.05
CA ALA A 294 21.93 -7.58 -14.48
C ALA A 294 21.40 -8.98 -14.11
N GLN A 295 22.22 -10.03 -14.24
CA GLN A 295 21.83 -11.41 -13.92
C GLN A 295 21.45 -11.62 -12.45
N ASP A 296 21.99 -10.83 -11.55
CA ASP A 296 21.65 -10.86 -10.13
C ASP A 296 20.25 -10.27 -9.83
N MET A 297 19.68 -9.50 -10.72
CA MET A 297 18.33 -8.94 -10.63
C MET A 297 17.27 -9.80 -11.32
N ASP A 298 17.65 -10.83 -12.08
CA ASP A 298 16.69 -11.74 -12.72
C ASP A 298 16.18 -12.79 -11.72
N ILE A 299 14.88 -12.73 -11.42
CA ILE A 299 14.23 -13.69 -10.51
C ILE A 299 14.22 -15.11 -11.08
N LEU A 300 14.25 -15.28 -12.40
CA LEU A 300 14.27 -16.58 -13.09
C LEU A 300 15.68 -17.10 -13.28
N GLY A 301 16.70 -16.25 -13.37
CA GLY A 301 18.10 -16.62 -13.55
C GLY A 301 18.67 -17.43 -12.40
N ARG A 302 18.15 -17.28 -11.19
CA ARG A 302 18.55 -18.09 -10.01
C ARG A 302 18.06 -19.53 -10.07
N THR A 303 16.98 -19.79 -10.84
CA THR A 303 16.37 -21.13 -10.93
C THR A 303 16.91 -21.94 -12.11
N THR A 304 17.42 -21.30 -13.16
CA THR A 304 17.81 -21.95 -14.43
C THR A 304 19.29 -22.10 -14.65
N ALA A 305 20.16 -21.41 -13.89
CA ALA A 305 21.62 -21.57 -13.98
C ALA A 305 22.12 -23.02 -13.74
N GLY A 306 21.28 -23.89 -13.19
CA GLY A 306 21.57 -25.32 -13.01
C GLY A 306 21.08 -26.24 -14.14
N ALA A 307 20.21 -25.78 -15.02
CA ALA A 307 19.53 -26.63 -16.02
C ALA A 307 19.94 -26.35 -17.48
N VAL A 308 20.30 -25.12 -17.82
CA VAL A 308 20.59 -24.73 -19.23
C VAL A 308 22.03 -24.97 -19.64
N ASP A 309 22.98 -24.99 -18.70
CA ASP A 309 24.40 -25.21 -19.00
C ASP A 309 24.77 -26.61 -19.50
N LYS A 310 23.83 -27.56 -19.46
CA LYS A 310 24.07 -28.93 -19.97
C LYS A 310 23.64 -29.15 -21.43
N VAL A 311 22.90 -28.21 -22.03
CA VAL A 311 22.42 -28.37 -23.42
C VAL A 311 23.17 -27.46 -24.40
N ALA A 312 23.69 -26.30 -23.95
CA ALA A 312 24.36 -25.31 -24.82
C ALA A 312 25.84 -25.61 -25.11
N THR A 313 26.47 -26.52 -24.35
CA THR A 313 27.90 -26.86 -24.51
C THR A 313 28.16 -27.91 -25.60
N SER A 314 27.12 -28.43 -26.31
CA SER A 314 27.33 -29.47 -27.33
C SER A 314 27.20 -29.01 -28.79
N ALA A 315 26.95 -27.73 -29.06
CA ALA A 315 26.78 -27.28 -30.43
C ALA A 315 27.27 -25.83 -30.64
N ARG A 316 28.57 -25.66 -30.89
CA ARG A 316 29.18 -24.84 -31.96
C ARG A 316 30.67 -24.68 -31.77
N PRO A 317 31.51 -24.95 -32.79
CA PRO A 317 32.94 -24.62 -32.76
C PRO A 317 33.12 -23.14 -33.03
N HIS A 318 33.86 -22.45 -32.19
CA HIS A 318 34.37 -21.10 -32.40
C HIS A 318 35.12 -21.00 -33.74
N LYS A 319 34.63 -20.18 -34.65
CA LYS A 319 35.44 -19.68 -35.75
C LYS A 319 36.29 -18.51 -35.25
N ASN A 320 37.55 -18.82 -34.94
CA ASN A 320 38.59 -17.82 -34.76
C ASN A 320 38.78 -17.04 -36.06
N HIS A 321 38.43 -15.76 -36.09
CA HIS A 321 38.98 -14.79 -37.02
C HIS A 321 40.15 -14.05 -36.38
N ASN A 322 41.28 -14.76 -36.30
CA ASN A 322 42.60 -14.13 -36.21
C ASN A 322 43.46 -14.70 -37.35
N ALA A 323 43.60 -14.00 -38.40
CA ALA A 323 44.74 -14.15 -39.29
C ALA A 323 44.94 -12.86 -40.12
N SER A 324 46.13 -12.37 -39.95
CA SER A 324 46.99 -11.64 -40.88
C SER A 324 46.87 -10.11 -40.91
N ALA A 325 47.75 -9.56 -40.09
CA ALA A 325 48.54 -8.39 -40.46
C ALA A 325 50.00 -8.68 -40.11
N GLU A 326 50.73 -9.23 -41.06
CA GLU A 326 52.19 -9.24 -41.01
C GLU A 326 52.73 -8.64 -42.33
N THR A 327 53.48 -7.58 -42.11
CA THR A 327 54.74 -7.18 -42.78
C THR A 327 54.70 -6.87 -44.24
N ASN A 328 55.01 -5.63 -44.56
CA ASN A 328 56.13 -5.33 -45.49
C ASN A 328 56.72 -3.94 -45.19
N GLU A 329 57.80 -3.95 -44.38
CA GLU A 329 58.90 -3.00 -44.54
C GLU A 329 59.84 -3.60 -45.54
N ALA A 330 60.25 -2.86 -46.59
CA ALA A 330 61.63 -2.65 -46.97
C ALA A 330 61.71 -2.00 -48.32
N GLU A 331 62.62 -0.98 -48.39
CA GLU A 331 63.39 -0.48 -49.52
C GLU A 331 62.66 0.38 -50.58
N THR A 332 62.85 1.62 -50.59
CA THR A 332 63.96 2.53 -51.02
C THR A 332 63.62 3.98 -50.73
#